data_fd3712158e6e10c2b464d0022738c518
#
_entry.id   fd3712158e6e10c2b464d0022738c518
#
_cell.length_a   1.000
_cell.length_b   1.000
_cell.length_c   1.000
_cell.angle_alpha   90.00
_cell.angle_beta   90.00
_cell.angle_gamma   90.00
#
_symmetry.space_group_name_H-M   'P 1'
#
loop_
_entity.id
_entity.type
_entity.pdbx_description
1 polymer ?
#
loop_
_entity_poly.entity_id
_entity_poly.type
_entity_poly.pdbx_seq_one_letter_code
_entity_poly.pdbx_strand_id
1 'polypeptide(L)'
;MVVCAAACAFVAPAAAKPVGGLQHARVRHVAAAKTALEFSWPAEGTVTTPFTAYHHGLDIAMLRSLDVRAAAPGKVVSVGYVTGFEGYGNIVLVQVTREVVTLYAHLASADVHPGEEIGRGRLLGIAGCTGYCTGTHLHFEVRRNGVAVDPRTFLGG
;
A
#
# COMPACT_ATOMS: atom_id res chain seq x y z
N MET A 1 61.71 73.01 4.02
CA MET A 1 60.95 72.37 2.86
C MET A 1 61.37 70.89 2.84
N VAL A 2 60.52 70.02 3.31
CA VAL A 2 60.78 68.59 3.39
C VAL A 2 59.86 67.95 2.37
N VAL A 3 60.43 67.33 1.35
CA VAL A 3 59.70 66.60 0.32
C VAL A 3 59.54 65.17 0.78
N CYS A 4 58.33 64.75 1.02
CA CYS A 4 58.01 63.39 1.40
C CYS A 4 57.72 62.62 0.13
N ALA A 5 58.58 61.65 -0.20
CA ALA A 5 58.38 60.72 -1.30
C ALA A 5 57.47 59.59 -0.85
N ALA A 6 56.27 59.45 -1.48
CA ALA A 6 55.37 58.37 -1.27
C ALA A 6 55.76 57.13 -2.18
N ALA A 7 56.11 56.03 -1.53
CA ALA A 7 56.37 54.80 -2.20
C ALA A 7 55.02 54.07 -2.52
N CYS A 8 54.72 53.97 -3.79
CA CYS A 8 53.60 53.14 -4.30
C CYS A 8 53.99 51.66 -4.27
N ALA A 9 53.40 50.90 -3.35
CA ALA A 9 53.54 49.45 -3.34
C ALA A 9 52.57 48.84 -4.34
N PHE A 10 53.11 48.20 -5.37
CA PHE A 10 52.33 47.38 -6.34
C PHE A 10 51.92 46.08 -5.65
N VAL A 11 50.64 45.94 -5.41
CA VAL A 11 50.06 44.67 -4.99
C VAL A 11 49.75 43.86 -6.24
N ALA A 12 50.42 42.73 -6.40
CA ALA A 12 50.16 41.75 -7.49
C ALA A 12 48.79 41.07 -7.28
N PRO A 13 47.99 40.83 -8.31
CA PRO A 13 46.72 40.14 -8.18
C PRO A 13 46.98 38.64 -7.87
N ALA A 14 46.34 38.14 -6.84
CA ALA A 14 46.33 36.73 -6.49
C ALA A 14 45.69 35.90 -7.60
N ALA A 15 46.39 34.88 -8.09
CA ALA A 15 45.89 33.92 -9.07
C ALA A 15 44.65 33.18 -8.54
N ALA A 16 43.53 33.33 -9.22
CA ALA A 16 42.31 32.56 -8.94
C ALA A 16 42.55 31.07 -9.24
N LYS A 17 42.31 30.21 -8.22
CA LYS A 17 42.29 28.79 -8.37
C LYS A 17 41.14 28.36 -9.29
N PRO A 18 41.35 27.40 -10.21
CA PRO A 18 40.25 26.89 -11.05
C PRO A 18 39.22 26.20 -10.14
N VAL A 19 37.96 26.63 -10.21
CA VAL A 19 36.80 25.98 -9.60
C VAL A 19 36.67 24.60 -10.25
N GLY A 20 36.88 23.56 -9.43
CA GLY A 20 36.78 22.17 -9.82
C GLY A 20 35.45 21.85 -10.49
N GLY A 21 35.57 21.04 -11.55
CA GLY A 21 34.48 20.69 -12.47
C GLY A 21 33.22 20.22 -11.76
N LEU A 22 32.09 20.60 -12.32
CA LEU A 22 30.79 20.02 -12.04
C LEU A 22 30.88 18.51 -12.26
N GLN A 23 30.98 17.78 -11.16
CA GLN A 23 30.74 16.35 -11.18
C GLN A 23 29.25 16.19 -11.54
N HIS A 24 28.99 15.74 -12.75
CA HIS A 24 27.68 15.29 -13.18
C HIS A 24 27.28 14.17 -12.22
N ALA A 25 26.42 14.50 -11.26
CA ALA A 25 25.76 13.49 -10.44
C ALA A 25 25.01 12.57 -11.43
N ARG A 26 25.57 11.37 -11.65
CA ARG A 26 24.86 10.31 -12.34
C ARG A 26 23.60 10.05 -11.54
N VAL A 27 22.46 10.59 -12.00
CA VAL A 27 21.15 10.16 -11.59
C VAL A 27 21.10 8.67 -11.94
N ARG A 28 21.36 7.84 -10.93
CA ARG A 28 21.05 6.41 -11.04
C ARG A 28 19.54 6.37 -11.15
N HIS A 29 19.04 6.18 -12.36
CA HIS A 29 17.71 5.64 -12.54
C HIS A 29 17.74 4.28 -11.84
N VAL A 30 17.31 4.25 -10.58
CA VAL A 30 16.89 3.02 -9.93
C VAL A 30 15.67 2.63 -10.75
N ALA A 31 15.88 1.71 -11.71
CA ALA A 31 14.78 1.03 -12.34
C ALA A 31 13.96 0.47 -11.19
N ALA A 32 12.77 1.02 -10.97
CA ALA A 32 11.82 0.44 -10.06
C ALA A 32 11.59 -0.97 -10.59
N ALA A 33 12.26 -1.94 -9.95
CA ALA A 33 11.95 -3.32 -10.18
C ALA A 33 10.44 -3.40 -9.99
N LYS A 34 9.72 -3.78 -11.04
CA LYS A 34 8.29 -4.07 -11.00
C LYS A 34 8.18 -5.33 -10.15
N THR A 35 8.29 -5.16 -8.84
CA THR A 35 8.08 -6.21 -7.86
C THR A 35 6.64 -6.64 -8.09
N ALA A 36 6.45 -7.86 -8.57
CA ALA A 36 5.12 -8.43 -8.64
C ALA A 36 4.49 -8.22 -7.26
N LEU A 37 3.26 -7.68 -7.22
CA LEU A 37 2.53 -7.48 -5.97
C LEU A 37 2.22 -8.88 -5.42
N GLU A 38 3.10 -9.37 -4.56
CA GLU A 38 2.88 -10.64 -3.86
C GLU A 38 2.01 -10.37 -2.63
N PHE A 39 0.82 -10.95 -2.64
CA PHE A 39 -0.11 -10.88 -1.54
C PHE A 39 0.03 -12.13 -0.65
N SER A 40 -0.09 -11.95 0.66
CA SER A 40 -0.30 -13.07 1.60
C SER A 40 -1.79 -13.38 1.73
N TRP A 41 -2.09 -14.61 2.12
CA TRP A 41 -3.46 -15.00 2.47
C TRP A 41 -3.99 -14.14 3.63
N PRO A 42 -5.20 -13.56 3.49
CA PRO A 42 -5.75 -12.63 4.48
C PRO A 42 -6.34 -13.33 5.71
N ALA A 43 -6.58 -14.62 5.63
CA ALA A 43 -7.10 -15.45 6.72
C ALA A 43 -6.62 -16.90 6.56
N GLU A 44 -6.53 -17.61 7.68
CA GLU A 44 -6.19 -19.05 7.74
C GLU A 44 -7.46 -19.89 7.70
N GLY A 45 -7.79 -20.44 6.55
CA GLY A 45 -9.01 -21.22 6.37
C GLY A 45 -9.03 -21.98 5.04
N THR A 46 -10.22 -22.39 4.64
CA THR A 46 -10.48 -23.09 3.37
C THR A 46 -11.29 -22.19 2.45
N VAL A 47 -10.87 -22.08 1.18
CA VAL A 47 -11.69 -21.40 0.16
C VAL A 47 -12.91 -22.28 -0.12
N THR A 48 -14.08 -21.82 0.32
CA THR A 48 -15.37 -22.52 0.14
C THR A 48 -16.11 -22.05 -1.09
N THR A 49 -15.93 -20.77 -1.47
CA THR A 49 -16.51 -20.21 -2.70
C THR A 49 -15.40 -19.50 -3.50
N PRO A 50 -15.10 -19.98 -4.73
CA PRO A 50 -14.09 -19.35 -5.58
C PRO A 50 -14.65 -18.10 -6.28
N PHE A 51 -13.73 -17.29 -6.84
CA PHE A 51 -14.07 -16.21 -7.75
C PHE A 51 -14.75 -16.75 -9.01
N THR A 52 -15.86 -16.12 -9.43
CA THR A 52 -16.62 -16.43 -10.65
C THR A 52 -17.23 -15.15 -11.24
N ALA A 53 -17.93 -15.26 -12.37
CA ALA A 53 -18.68 -14.14 -12.96
C ALA A 53 -19.82 -13.61 -12.05
N TYR A 54 -20.25 -14.41 -11.07
CA TYR A 54 -21.36 -14.07 -10.14
C TYR A 54 -20.90 -13.93 -8.69
N HIS A 55 -19.65 -14.25 -8.40
CA HIS A 55 -19.03 -14.14 -7.08
C HIS A 55 -17.69 -13.43 -7.20
N HIS A 56 -17.63 -12.17 -6.77
CA HIS A 56 -16.55 -11.25 -7.08
C HIS A 56 -15.31 -11.37 -6.18
N GLY A 57 -15.21 -12.42 -5.38
CA GLY A 57 -14.12 -12.63 -4.44
C GLY A 57 -13.85 -14.09 -4.13
N LEU A 58 -13.18 -14.33 -3.02
CA LEU A 58 -13.01 -15.64 -2.40
C LEU A 58 -13.70 -15.63 -1.05
N ASP A 59 -14.55 -16.63 -0.78
CA ASP A 59 -15.01 -16.88 0.58
C ASP A 59 -14.06 -17.86 1.25
N ILE A 60 -13.48 -17.44 2.36
CA ILE A 60 -12.57 -18.22 3.18
C ILE A 60 -13.27 -18.53 4.49
N ALA A 61 -13.67 -19.79 4.65
CA ALA A 61 -14.39 -20.30 5.83
C ALA A 61 -13.59 -21.39 6.56
N MET A 62 -14.22 -22.05 7.55
CA MET A 62 -13.55 -23.03 8.41
C MET A 62 -12.24 -22.47 8.98
N LEU A 63 -12.31 -21.23 9.48
CA LEU A 63 -11.17 -20.45 9.92
C LEU A 63 -10.51 -21.10 11.14
N ARG A 64 -9.19 -21.23 11.12
CA ARG A 64 -8.37 -21.65 12.28
C ARG A 64 -8.21 -20.53 13.29
N SER A 65 -8.22 -19.29 12.82
CA SER A 65 -8.27 -18.05 13.59
C SER A 65 -9.26 -17.12 12.94
N LEU A 66 -9.98 -16.32 13.72
CA LEU A 66 -10.87 -15.28 13.20
C LEU A 66 -10.11 -14.00 12.79
N ASP A 67 -8.80 -13.95 12.97
CA ASP A 67 -7.97 -12.83 12.57
C ASP A 67 -8.02 -12.61 11.05
N VAL A 68 -8.38 -11.39 10.64
CA VAL A 68 -8.30 -10.93 9.26
C VAL A 68 -7.12 -9.99 9.13
N ARG A 69 -6.21 -10.30 8.23
CA ARG A 69 -4.94 -9.57 8.05
C ARG A 69 -4.82 -8.97 6.66
N ALA A 70 -4.11 -7.84 6.57
CA ALA A 70 -3.83 -7.18 5.31
C ALA A 70 -3.04 -8.09 4.36
N ALA A 71 -3.60 -8.42 3.21
CA ALA A 71 -2.94 -9.25 2.20
C ALA A 71 -1.71 -8.56 1.60
N ALA A 72 -1.71 -7.23 1.51
CA ALA A 72 -0.64 -6.40 0.98
C ALA A 72 -0.49 -5.11 1.80
N PRO A 73 0.65 -4.41 1.72
CA PRO A 73 0.77 -3.09 2.32
C PRO A 73 -0.09 -2.07 1.56
N GLY A 74 -0.54 -1.03 2.25
CA GLY A 74 -1.34 0.02 1.64
C GLY A 74 -1.94 0.99 2.64
N LYS A 75 -2.87 1.80 2.17
CA LYS A 75 -3.60 2.77 2.97
C LYS A 75 -5.05 2.35 3.15
N VAL A 76 -5.54 2.33 4.37
CA VAL A 76 -6.96 2.11 4.67
C VAL A 76 -7.76 3.30 4.14
N VAL A 77 -8.72 3.05 3.24
CA VAL A 77 -9.53 4.10 2.62
C VAL A 77 -10.97 4.13 3.14
N SER A 78 -11.49 2.98 3.60
CA SER A 78 -12.83 2.91 4.21
C SER A 78 -12.91 1.80 5.23
N VAL A 79 -13.75 1.99 6.26
CA VAL A 79 -14.04 1.01 7.32
C VAL A 79 -15.52 1.13 7.71
N GLY A 80 -16.15 0.00 7.96
CA GLY A 80 -17.54 -0.06 8.43
C GLY A 80 -18.54 -0.41 7.33
N TYR A 81 -19.78 0.03 7.48
CA TYR A 81 -20.84 -0.11 6.48
C TYR A 81 -20.68 1.01 5.45
N VAL A 82 -20.34 0.67 4.22
CA VAL A 82 -19.98 1.64 3.17
C VAL A 82 -21.04 1.62 2.07
N THR A 83 -21.54 2.82 1.68
CA THR A 83 -22.50 2.97 0.58
C THR A 83 -21.94 2.35 -0.72
N GLY A 84 -22.76 1.57 -1.41
CA GLY A 84 -22.38 0.81 -2.61
C GLY A 84 -21.85 -0.58 -2.30
N PHE A 85 -21.79 -0.96 -0.99
CA PHE A 85 -21.37 -2.28 -0.52
C PHE A 85 -22.38 -2.86 0.50
N GLU A 86 -23.69 -2.60 0.32
CA GLU A 86 -24.73 -2.88 1.31
C GLU A 86 -24.78 -4.37 1.71
N GLY A 87 -24.55 -5.28 0.76
CA GLY A 87 -24.54 -6.73 1.02
C GLY A 87 -23.31 -7.24 1.77
N TYR A 88 -22.21 -6.47 1.79
CA TYR A 88 -20.92 -6.88 2.33
C TYR A 88 -20.81 -6.69 3.86
N GLY A 89 -21.76 -6.00 4.48
CA GLY A 89 -21.76 -5.73 5.91
C GLY A 89 -20.65 -4.78 6.34
N ASN A 90 -19.96 -5.14 7.43
CA ASN A 90 -18.81 -4.37 7.93
C ASN A 90 -17.56 -4.75 7.12
N ILE A 91 -16.97 -3.76 6.46
CA ILE A 91 -15.83 -3.96 5.53
C ILE A 91 -14.61 -3.14 5.92
N VAL A 92 -13.45 -3.54 5.40
CA VAL A 92 -12.24 -2.73 5.30
C VAL A 92 -11.82 -2.68 3.85
N LEU A 93 -11.56 -1.47 3.33
CA LEU A 93 -10.96 -1.24 2.01
C LEU A 93 -9.54 -0.72 2.19
N VAL A 94 -8.58 -1.35 1.50
CA VAL A 94 -7.17 -0.96 1.52
C VAL A 94 -6.70 -0.64 0.11
N GLN A 95 -6.28 0.61 -0.11
CA GLN A 95 -5.63 1.04 -1.35
C GLN A 95 -4.19 0.55 -1.35
N VAL A 96 -3.87 -0.45 -2.19
CA VAL A 96 -2.54 -1.05 -2.30
C VAL A 96 -1.68 -0.30 -3.30
N THR A 97 -2.23 0.03 -4.47
CA THR A 97 -1.61 0.90 -5.47
C THR A 97 -2.65 1.87 -6.01
N ARG A 98 -2.26 2.80 -6.88
CA ARG A 98 -3.22 3.68 -7.56
C ARG A 98 -4.36 2.94 -8.25
N GLU A 99 -4.13 1.71 -8.69
CA GLU A 99 -5.07 0.90 -9.48
C GLU A 99 -5.68 -0.26 -8.68
N VAL A 100 -5.06 -0.68 -7.57
CA VAL A 100 -5.43 -1.91 -6.85
C VAL A 100 -5.92 -1.59 -5.45
N VAL A 101 -7.12 -2.08 -5.15
CA VAL A 101 -7.77 -2.06 -3.84
C VAL A 101 -8.05 -3.48 -3.41
N THR A 102 -7.83 -3.79 -2.14
CA THR A 102 -8.33 -5.02 -1.51
C THR A 102 -9.53 -4.73 -0.62
N LEU A 103 -10.50 -5.64 -0.62
CA LEU A 103 -11.71 -5.57 0.17
C LEU A 103 -11.80 -6.80 1.08
N TYR A 104 -12.12 -6.54 2.34
CA TYR A 104 -12.32 -7.55 3.39
C TYR A 104 -13.72 -7.33 3.96
N ALA A 105 -14.61 -8.32 3.83
CA ALA A 105 -16.03 -8.16 4.17
C ALA A 105 -16.52 -9.15 5.21
N HIS A 106 -17.77 -8.93 5.65
CA HIS A 106 -18.49 -9.69 6.69
C HIS A 106 -17.83 -9.65 8.07
N LEU A 107 -17.01 -8.60 8.34
CA LEU A 107 -16.26 -8.49 9.58
C LEU A 107 -17.20 -8.31 10.79
N ALA A 108 -16.87 -8.97 11.92
CA ALA A 108 -17.48 -8.71 13.21
C ALA A 108 -16.99 -7.38 13.78
N SER A 109 -15.70 -7.08 13.64
CA SER A 109 -15.08 -5.83 14.06
C SER A 109 -13.91 -5.46 13.15
N ALA A 110 -13.55 -4.17 13.13
CA ALA A 110 -12.36 -3.65 12.48
C ALA A 110 -11.45 -2.96 13.51
N ASP A 111 -10.14 -3.20 13.40
CA ASP A 111 -9.10 -2.69 14.31
C ASP A 111 -8.18 -1.67 13.61
N VAL A 112 -8.67 -1.06 12.55
CA VAL A 112 -8.00 -0.03 11.75
C VAL A 112 -8.93 1.12 11.45
N HIS A 113 -8.37 2.27 11.02
CA HIS A 113 -9.13 3.48 10.74
C HIS A 113 -8.81 4.02 9.33
N PRO A 114 -9.76 4.70 8.67
CA PRO A 114 -9.49 5.38 7.41
C PRO A 114 -8.31 6.34 7.54
N GLY A 115 -7.39 6.29 6.55
CA GLY A 115 -6.17 7.09 6.53
C GLY A 115 -4.94 6.39 7.10
N GLU A 116 -5.09 5.25 7.81
CA GLU A 116 -3.98 4.48 8.37
C GLU A 116 -3.15 3.82 7.25
N GLU A 117 -1.81 4.00 7.32
CA GLU A 117 -0.85 3.27 6.47
C GLU A 117 -0.51 1.94 7.15
N ILE A 118 -0.69 0.85 6.43
CA ILE A 118 -0.54 -0.50 6.99
C ILE A 118 0.45 -1.34 6.19
N GLY A 119 1.16 -2.21 6.90
CA GLY A 119 2.01 -3.25 6.32
C GLY A 119 1.21 -4.53 5.98
N ARG A 120 1.77 -5.36 5.10
CA ARG A 120 1.28 -6.73 4.88
C ARG A 120 1.28 -7.52 6.20
N GLY A 121 0.20 -8.27 6.47
CA GLY A 121 0.04 -9.04 7.70
C GLY A 121 -0.48 -8.25 8.90
N ARG A 122 -0.66 -6.91 8.79
CA ARG A 122 -1.30 -6.10 9.84
C ARG A 122 -2.71 -6.65 10.13
N LEU A 123 -3.05 -6.85 11.39
CA LEU A 123 -4.41 -7.21 11.79
C LEU A 123 -5.38 -6.10 11.40
N LEU A 124 -6.39 -6.43 10.61
CA LEU A 124 -7.44 -5.51 10.16
C LEU A 124 -8.69 -5.59 11.02
N GLY A 125 -8.93 -6.75 11.64
CA GLY A 125 -10.11 -7.02 12.43
C GLY A 125 -10.41 -8.50 12.54
N ILE A 126 -11.65 -8.81 12.92
CA ILE A 126 -12.15 -10.16 13.20
C ILE A 126 -13.18 -10.55 12.16
N ALA A 127 -13.04 -11.74 11.58
CA ALA A 127 -14.03 -12.33 10.69
C ALA A 127 -15.36 -12.56 11.43
N GLY A 128 -16.46 -12.37 10.71
CA GLY A 128 -17.80 -12.50 11.27
C GLY A 128 -18.81 -12.95 10.25
N CYS A 129 -20.05 -12.48 10.40
CA CYS A 129 -21.17 -12.74 9.52
C CYS A 129 -22.11 -11.53 9.47
N THR A 130 -21.57 -10.35 9.17
CA THR A 130 -22.36 -9.14 8.96
C THR A 130 -22.79 -9.00 7.50
N GLY A 131 -23.89 -8.31 7.22
CA GLY A 131 -24.45 -8.19 5.87
C GLY A 131 -25.15 -9.48 5.40
N TYR A 132 -25.08 -9.78 4.11
CA TYR A 132 -25.66 -11.01 3.54
C TYR A 132 -24.67 -12.17 3.70
N CYS A 133 -24.86 -12.97 4.72
CA CYS A 133 -23.95 -14.01 5.14
C CYS A 133 -24.74 -15.20 5.69
N THR A 134 -24.26 -16.41 5.42
CA THR A 134 -24.87 -17.67 5.90
C THR A 134 -24.08 -18.34 7.03
N GLY A 135 -22.91 -17.83 7.37
CA GLY A 135 -22.04 -18.36 8.40
C GLY A 135 -20.73 -17.59 8.45
N THR A 136 -19.98 -17.69 9.56
CA THR A 136 -18.71 -16.97 9.74
C THR A 136 -17.70 -17.31 8.66
N HIS A 137 -17.30 -16.30 7.88
CA HIS A 137 -16.29 -16.39 6.83
C HIS A 137 -15.69 -15.01 6.56
N LEU A 138 -14.58 -14.96 5.85
CA LEU A 138 -14.05 -13.77 5.21
C LEU A 138 -14.41 -13.81 3.73
N HIS A 139 -15.12 -12.80 3.22
CA HIS A 139 -15.19 -12.53 1.79
C HIS A 139 -14.07 -11.57 1.41
N PHE A 140 -13.18 -12.00 0.53
CA PHE A 140 -11.97 -11.26 0.13
C PHE A 140 -11.97 -10.97 -1.36
N GLU A 141 -11.83 -9.67 -1.74
CA GLU A 141 -11.70 -9.25 -3.13
C GLU A 141 -10.38 -8.55 -3.41
N VAL A 142 -9.90 -8.67 -4.64
CA VAL A 142 -8.94 -7.77 -5.26
C VAL A 142 -9.65 -7.03 -6.39
N ARG A 143 -9.60 -5.71 -6.37
CA ARG A 143 -10.23 -4.86 -7.38
C ARG A 143 -9.14 -4.08 -8.11
N ARG A 144 -9.12 -4.17 -9.44
CA ARG A 144 -8.22 -3.38 -10.29
C ARG A 144 -9.04 -2.38 -11.09
N ASN A 145 -8.73 -1.09 -10.93
CA ASN A 145 -9.50 0.03 -11.56
C ASN A 145 -11.02 -0.08 -11.27
N GLY A 146 -11.37 -0.46 -10.03
CA GLY A 146 -12.75 -0.62 -9.58
C GLY A 146 -13.43 -1.95 -9.97
N VAL A 147 -12.82 -2.77 -10.83
CA VAL A 147 -13.35 -4.06 -11.27
C VAL A 147 -12.73 -5.20 -10.45
N ALA A 148 -13.57 -6.09 -9.93
CA ALA A 148 -13.11 -7.28 -9.22
C ALA A 148 -12.38 -8.23 -10.18
N VAL A 149 -11.26 -8.80 -9.71
CA VAL A 149 -10.44 -9.77 -10.44
C VAL A 149 -10.14 -10.95 -9.53
N ASP A 150 -9.83 -12.12 -10.09
CA ASP A 150 -9.54 -13.31 -9.28
C ASP A 150 -8.37 -13.05 -8.32
N PRO A 151 -8.62 -13.07 -6.99
CA PRO A 151 -7.59 -12.81 -6.00
C PRO A 151 -6.44 -13.82 -6.03
N ARG A 152 -6.67 -15.06 -6.51
CA ARG A 152 -5.63 -16.08 -6.61
C ARG A 152 -4.47 -15.68 -7.53
N THR A 153 -4.71 -14.75 -8.46
CA THR A 153 -3.64 -14.24 -9.34
C THR A 153 -2.61 -13.36 -8.61
N PHE A 154 -2.90 -12.97 -7.36
CA PHE A 154 -2.06 -12.15 -6.50
C PHE A 154 -1.52 -12.91 -5.28
N LEU A 155 -2.30 -13.90 -4.80
CA LEU A 155 -1.95 -14.68 -3.62
C LEU A 155 -0.83 -15.67 -3.96
N GLY A 156 0.22 -15.69 -3.16
CA GLY A 156 1.27 -16.71 -3.22
C GLY A 156 0.71 -18.11 -2.92
N GLY A 157 1.23 -19.11 -3.60
CA GLY A 157 0.85 -20.52 -3.37
C GLY A 157 1.40 -21.05 -2.05
#